data_0101bff0b2e423ca9a097c031b75d6e4
#
_entry.id   0101bff0b2e423ca9a097c031b75d6e4
#
_cell.length_a   1.000
_cell.length_b   1.000
_cell.length_c   1.000
_cell.angle_alpha   90.00
_cell.angle_beta   90.00
_cell.angle_gamma   90.00
#
_symmetry.space_group_name_H-M   'P 1'
#
loop_
_entity.id
_entity.type
_entity.pdbx_description
1 polymer ?
#
loop_
_entity_poly.entity_id
_entity_poly.type
_entity_poly.pdbx_seq_one_letter_code
_entity_poly.pdbx_strand_id
1 'polypeptide(L)'
;MKKIYMDFEMNMNNTKNKREGFKADLIAIGAIKYDTKTKKIEKFKSLIKPILTKTVYPHIEELTHITTEDLENAPTYESVMRSFKHWLGDFNEIDGIYTFGNLDLTCFKNTDRISSQKNNHPRFLNNIQNFFVDIKEKYLEYGVKC
;
A
#
# COMPACT_ATOMS: atom_id res chain seq x y z
N MET A 1 12.38 2.63 -19.28
CA MET A 1 11.41 1.97 -18.36
C MET A 1 11.35 2.68 -17.03
N LYS A 2 10.21 2.66 -16.41
CA LYS A 2 9.96 3.31 -15.13
C LYS A 2 9.92 2.27 -14.01
N LYS A 3 10.55 2.58 -12.88
CA LYS A 3 10.52 1.76 -11.68
C LYS A 3 9.67 2.46 -10.63
N ILE A 4 8.76 1.70 -10.02
CA ILE A 4 7.88 2.21 -8.96
C ILE A 4 8.34 1.63 -7.64
N TYR A 5 8.56 2.48 -6.66
CA TYR A 5 8.87 2.07 -5.28
C TYR A 5 7.69 2.49 -4.41
N MET A 6 7.13 1.54 -3.67
CA MET A 6 5.88 1.75 -2.96
C MET A 6 5.97 1.29 -1.52
N ASP A 7 5.36 2.04 -0.63
CA ASP A 7 5.26 1.74 0.79
C ASP A 7 3.88 2.13 1.31
N PHE A 8 3.37 1.33 2.24
CA PHE A 8 2.10 1.60 2.91
C PHE A 8 2.32 1.83 4.39
N GLU A 9 1.49 2.70 4.98
CA GLU A 9 1.27 2.71 6.42
C GLU A 9 -0.01 1.94 6.72
N MET A 10 0.02 1.15 7.78
CA MET A 10 -1.08 0.26 8.14
C MET A 10 -1.48 0.46 9.60
N ASN A 11 -2.79 0.45 9.83
CA ASN A 11 -3.33 0.42 11.18
C ASN A 11 -3.55 -1.04 11.57
N MET A 12 -2.66 -1.57 12.40
CA MET A 12 -2.68 -2.97 12.81
C MET A 12 -2.92 -3.09 14.30
N ASN A 13 -3.81 -4.00 14.68
CA ASN A 13 -4.02 -4.28 16.10
C ASN A 13 -2.87 -5.10 16.69
N ASN A 14 -2.79 -5.05 18.02
CA ASN A 14 -1.85 -5.91 18.76
C ASN A 14 -2.45 -7.32 18.85
N THR A 15 -1.74 -8.30 18.29
CA THR A 15 -2.21 -9.71 18.22
C THR A 15 -2.31 -10.42 19.57
N LYS A 16 -1.97 -9.76 20.67
CA LYS A 16 -2.09 -10.34 22.02
C LYS A 16 -3.52 -10.62 22.45
N ASN A 17 -4.52 -9.97 21.85
CA ASN A 17 -5.91 -10.23 22.10
C ASN A 17 -6.48 -11.21 21.07
N LYS A 18 -6.52 -12.49 21.43
CA LYS A 18 -6.98 -13.56 20.54
C LYS A 18 -8.46 -13.46 20.14
N ARG A 19 -9.27 -12.66 20.84
CA ARG A 19 -10.71 -12.51 20.55
C ARG A 19 -10.99 -11.62 19.36
N GLU A 20 -10.16 -10.63 19.12
CA GLU A 20 -10.35 -9.68 18.01
C GLU A 20 -9.82 -10.20 16.68
N GLY A 21 -8.90 -11.18 16.72
CA GLY A 21 -8.18 -11.61 15.53
C GLY A 21 -7.24 -10.53 15.01
N PHE A 22 -6.50 -10.83 13.96
CA PHE A 22 -5.59 -9.89 13.33
C PHE A 22 -6.38 -8.96 12.41
N LYS A 23 -6.28 -7.66 12.67
CA LYS A 23 -6.87 -6.61 11.82
C LYS A 23 -5.78 -5.69 11.31
N ALA A 24 -5.78 -5.45 10.02
CA ALA A 24 -4.86 -4.51 9.39
C ALA A 24 -5.59 -3.75 8.29
N ASP A 25 -5.54 -2.43 8.38
CA ASP A 25 -6.07 -1.51 7.36
C ASP A 25 -4.97 -0.70 6.74
N LEU A 26 -5.03 -0.49 5.44
CA LEU A 26 -4.19 0.51 4.79
C LEU A 26 -4.69 1.90 5.18
N ILE A 27 -3.82 2.76 5.68
CA ILE A 27 -4.15 4.13 6.09
C ILE A 27 -3.35 5.19 5.34
N ALA A 28 -2.30 4.82 4.65
CA ALA A 28 -1.55 5.73 3.79
C ALA A 28 -0.77 4.96 2.75
N ILE A 29 -0.57 5.58 1.60
CA ILE A 29 0.29 5.08 0.53
C ILE A 29 1.32 6.15 0.17
N GLY A 30 2.56 5.74 -0.02
CA GLY A 30 3.61 6.54 -0.61
C GLY A 30 4.25 5.78 -1.76
N ALA A 31 4.50 6.45 -2.87
CA ALA A 31 5.16 5.84 -4.01
C ALA A 31 6.05 6.83 -4.74
N ILE A 32 7.10 6.30 -5.33
CA ILE A 32 8.06 7.06 -6.14
C ILE A 32 8.15 6.38 -7.50
N LYS A 33 8.04 7.18 -8.56
CA LYS A 33 8.24 6.74 -9.94
C LYS A 33 9.58 7.28 -10.44
N TYR A 34 10.48 6.40 -10.79
CA TYR A 34 11.79 6.74 -11.32
C TYR A 34 11.90 6.32 -12.78
N ASP A 35 12.15 7.29 -13.65
CA ASP A 35 12.39 7.02 -15.07
C ASP A 35 13.90 6.83 -15.29
N THR A 36 14.29 5.61 -15.69
CA THR A 36 15.70 5.26 -15.87
C THR A 36 16.36 5.99 -17.07
N LYS A 37 15.57 6.46 -18.03
CA LYS A 37 16.08 7.21 -19.19
C LYS A 37 16.30 8.67 -18.87
N THR A 38 15.28 9.34 -18.36
CA THR A 38 15.31 10.79 -18.10
C THR A 38 15.86 11.15 -16.73
N LYS A 39 15.94 10.17 -15.81
CA LYS A 39 16.31 10.34 -14.40
C LYS A 39 15.28 11.17 -13.63
N LYS A 40 14.10 11.38 -14.19
CA LYS A 40 13.01 12.12 -13.56
C LYS A 40 12.40 11.30 -12.41
N ILE A 41 12.08 11.98 -11.31
CA ILE A 41 11.41 11.39 -10.15
C ILE A 41 10.07 12.07 -9.95
N GLU A 42 9.02 11.26 -9.84
CA GLU A 42 7.67 11.71 -9.50
C GLU A 42 7.22 11.01 -8.22
N LYS A 43 6.39 11.69 -7.42
CA LYS A 43 5.93 11.16 -6.13
C LYS A 43 4.40 11.12 -6.10
N PHE A 44 3.88 10.07 -5.46
CA PHE A 44 2.46 9.95 -5.12
C PHE A 44 2.34 9.72 -3.63
N LYS A 45 1.44 10.42 -2.97
CA LYS A 45 1.21 10.28 -1.53
C LYS A 45 -0.27 10.55 -1.22
N SER A 46 -0.89 9.69 -0.44
CA SER A 46 -2.26 9.90 0.02
C SER A 46 -2.53 9.17 1.33
N LEU A 47 -3.35 9.78 2.18
CA LEU A 47 -4.02 9.05 3.25
C LEU A 47 -5.12 8.19 2.65
N ILE A 48 -5.50 7.13 3.37
CA ILE A 48 -6.56 6.20 2.96
C ILE A 48 -7.52 6.03 4.13
N LYS A 49 -8.81 6.23 3.88
CA LYS A 49 -9.83 6.00 4.90
C LYS A 49 -9.90 4.51 5.23
N PRO A 50 -9.79 4.13 6.53
CA PRO A 50 -9.82 2.72 6.92
C PRO A 50 -11.18 2.08 6.65
N ILE A 51 -11.19 0.78 6.35
CA ILE A 51 -12.41 0.01 6.07
C ILE A 51 -12.83 -0.81 7.30
N LEU A 52 -11.87 -1.41 8.01
CA LEU A 52 -12.13 -2.35 9.09
C LEU A 52 -12.09 -1.73 10.48
N THR A 53 -11.30 -0.70 10.67
CA THR A 53 -11.06 -0.09 11.98
C THR A 53 -11.63 1.32 12.02
N LYS A 54 -12.09 1.75 13.21
CA LYS A 54 -12.67 3.10 13.41
C LYS A 54 -11.66 4.06 13.99
N THR A 55 -10.68 3.55 14.72
CA THR A 55 -9.68 4.37 15.40
C THR A 55 -8.28 3.85 15.11
N VAL A 56 -7.32 4.77 15.03
CA VAL A 56 -5.92 4.42 14.90
C VAL A 56 -5.42 3.92 16.26
N TYR A 57 -4.78 2.76 16.27
CA TYR A 57 -4.21 2.21 17.51
C TYR A 57 -3.08 3.10 18.02
N PRO A 58 -2.95 3.28 19.35
CA PRO A 58 -1.95 4.20 19.91
C PRO A 58 -0.51 3.95 19.44
N HIS A 59 -0.10 2.69 19.33
CA HIS A 59 1.24 2.35 18.88
C HIS A 59 1.47 2.70 17.39
N ILE A 60 0.41 2.68 16.58
CA ILE A 60 0.48 3.08 15.16
C ILE A 60 0.54 4.60 15.05
N GLU A 61 -0.26 5.32 15.82
CA GLU A 61 -0.19 6.79 15.87
C GLU A 61 1.20 7.28 16.25
N GLU A 62 1.81 6.63 17.25
CA GLU A 62 3.16 6.96 17.69
C GLU A 62 4.20 6.75 16.58
N LEU A 63 4.08 5.66 15.81
CA LEU A 63 5.01 5.35 14.72
C LEU A 63 4.81 6.22 13.48
N THR A 64 3.55 6.45 13.10
CA THR A 64 3.22 7.08 11.81
C THR A 64 2.88 8.55 11.92
N HIS A 65 2.54 9.03 13.11
CA HIS A 65 2.00 10.36 13.40
C HIS A 65 0.66 10.63 12.69
N ILE A 66 -0.04 9.57 12.26
CA ILE A 66 -1.36 9.66 11.65
C ILE A 66 -2.40 9.45 12.77
N THR A 67 -3.32 10.39 12.90
CA THR A 67 -4.37 10.36 13.92
C THR A 67 -5.68 9.84 13.36
N THR A 68 -6.59 9.44 14.24
CA THR A 68 -7.96 9.08 13.85
C THR A 68 -8.66 10.24 13.15
N GLU A 69 -8.43 11.48 13.63
CA GLU A 69 -9.01 12.68 13.02
C GLU A 69 -8.51 12.90 11.59
N ASP A 70 -7.22 12.67 11.33
CA ASP A 70 -6.65 12.78 10.00
C ASP A 70 -7.38 11.87 8.99
N LEU A 71 -7.84 10.71 9.45
CA LEU A 71 -8.46 9.71 8.60
C LEU A 71 -9.97 9.89 8.43
N GLU A 72 -10.62 10.70 9.26
CA GLU A 72 -12.07 10.94 9.16
C GLU A 72 -12.46 11.53 7.80
N ASN A 73 -11.65 12.44 7.28
CA ASN A 73 -11.88 13.11 6.01
C ASN A 73 -10.95 12.60 4.90
N ALA A 74 -10.24 11.50 5.13
CA ALA A 74 -9.36 10.93 4.13
C ALA A 74 -10.17 10.34 2.96
N PRO A 75 -9.60 10.34 1.74
CA PRO A 75 -10.26 9.70 0.61
C PRO A 75 -10.41 8.19 0.83
N THR A 76 -11.45 7.63 0.23
CA THR A 76 -11.70 6.19 0.31
C THR A 76 -10.61 5.41 -0.42
N TYR A 77 -10.45 4.14 -0.05
CA TYR A 77 -9.53 3.24 -0.73
C TYR A 77 -9.78 3.24 -2.25
N GLU A 78 -11.03 3.13 -2.68
CA GLU A 78 -11.39 3.12 -4.11
C GLU A 78 -10.92 4.40 -4.81
N SER A 79 -11.18 5.55 -4.21
CA SER A 79 -10.76 6.85 -4.76
C SER A 79 -9.24 6.94 -4.89
N VAL A 80 -8.52 6.53 -3.86
CA VAL A 80 -7.05 6.55 -3.85
C VAL A 80 -6.49 5.61 -4.92
N MET A 81 -7.05 4.42 -5.06
CA MET A 81 -6.59 3.45 -6.05
C MET A 81 -6.85 3.91 -7.49
N ARG A 82 -7.96 4.59 -7.76
CA ARG A 82 -8.21 5.20 -9.07
C ARG A 82 -7.16 6.24 -9.39
N SER A 83 -6.84 7.11 -8.44
CA SER A 83 -5.81 8.12 -8.59
C SER A 83 -4.41 7.50 -8.76
N PHE A 84 -4.11 6.47 -8.00
CA PHE A 84 -2.85 5.76 -8.08
C PHE A 84 -2.64 5.09 -9.44
N LYS A 85 -3.67 4.40 -9.94
CA LYS A 85 -3.62 3.78 -11.28
C LYS A 85 -3.42 4.83 -12.38
N HIS A 86 -4.11 5.97 -12.28
CA HIS A 86 -3.91 7.07 -13.22
C HIS A 86 -2.47 7.60 -13.17
N TRP A 87 -1.93 7.76 -11.95
CA TRP A 87 -0.55 8.21 -11.75
C TRP A 87 0.48 7.21 -12.29
N LEU A 88 0.22 5.90 -12.18
CA LEU A 88 1.10 4.88 -12.73
C LEU A 88 1.28 5.04 -14.25
N GLY A 89 0.22 5.41 -14.95
CA GLY A 89 0.25 5.62 -16.39
C GLY A 89 0.24 4.32 -17.18
N ASP A 90 0.99 4.29 -18.28
CA ASP A 90 1.05 3.13 -19.18
C ASP A 90 1.88 2.00 -18.55
N PHE A 91 1.24 0.86 -18.32
CA PHE A 91 1.89 -0.32 -17.73
C PHE A 91 3.01 -0.90 -18.62
N ASN A 92 2.97 -0.66 -19.90
CA ASN A 92 4.05 -1.07 -20.83
C ASN A 92 5.37 -0.34 -20.56
N GLU A 93 5.31 0.80 -19.89
CA GLU A 93 6.49 1.59 -19.52
C GLU A 93 7.03 1.26 -18.12
N ILE A 94 6.32 0.42 -17.36
CA ILE A 94 6.68 0.05 -15.99
C ILE A 94 7.41 -1.30 -16.01
N ASP A 95 8.60 -1.33 -15.45
CA ASP A 95 9.37 -2.57 -15.34
C ASP A 95 9.13 -3.31 -14.03
N GLY A 96 8.66 -2.63 -13.00
CA GLY A 96 8.32 -3.27 -11.73
C GLY A 96 7.76 -2.30 -10.72
N ILE A 97 7.00 -2.85 -9.77
CA ILE A 97 6.50 -2.15 -8.57
C ILE A 97 7.18 -2.82 -7.38
N TYR A 98 8.10 -2.11 -6.76
CA TYR A 98 9.00 -2.64 -5.75
C TYR A 98 8.50 -2.30 -4.36
N THR A 99 8.36 -3.35 -3.52
CA THR A 99 8.04 -3.23 -2.10
C THR A 99 9.14 -3.88 -1.28
N PHE A 100 9.21 -3.59 0.02
CA PHE A 100 10.16 -4.23 0.93
C PHE A 100 9.40 -5.13 1.91
N GLY A 101 9.55 -6.45 1.74
CA GLY A 101 8.81 -7.46 2.49
C GLY A 101 7.41 -7.70 1.92
N ASN A 102 6.77 -8.77 2.38
CA ASN A 102 5.47 -9.18 1.86
C ASN A 102 4.27 -8.71 2.68
N LEU A 103 4.49 -8.06 3.83
CA LEU A 103 3.41 -7.60 4.70
C LEU A 103 2.54 -6.55 4.00
N ASP A 104 3.17 -5.57 3.37
CA ASP A 104 2.47 -4.53 2.61
C ASP A 104 1.59 -5.15 1.53
N LEU A 105 2.14 -6.08 0.76
CA LEU A 105 1.41 -6.73 -0.32
C LEU A 105 0.25 -7.59 0.20
N THR A 106 0.47 -8.30 1.30
CA THR A 106 -0.58 -9.12 1.93
C THR A 106 -1.74 -8.25 2.41
N CYS A 107 -1.44 -7.14 3.07
CA CYS A 107 -2.45 -6.19 3.53
C CYS A 107 -3.17 -5.53 2.35
N PHE A 108 -2.44 -5.17 1.31
CA PHE A 108 -2.99 -4.60 0.08
C PHE A 108 -3.98 -5.56 -0.59
N LYS A 109 -3.60 -6.83 -0.77
CA LYS A 109 -4.48 -7.86 -1.34
C LYS A 109 -5.76 -8.02 -0.53
N ASN A 110 -5.64 -8.05 0.80
CA ASN A 110 -6.77 -8.22 1.69
C ASN A 110 -7.72 -7.00 1.65
N THR A 111 -7.16 -5.80 1.71
CA THR A 111 -7.93 -4.56 1.62
C THR A 111 -8.65 -4.45 0.28
N ASP A 112 -7.96 -4.79 -0.81
CA ASP A 112 -8.52 -4.76 -2.16
C ASP A 112 -9.72 -5.71 -2.30
N ARG A 113 -9.60 -6.91 -1.76
CA ARG A 113 -10.69 -7.89 -1.75
C ARG A 113 -11.90 -7.39 -0.95
N ILE A 114 -11.67 -6.88 0.25
CA ILE A 114 -12.74 -6.39 1.13
C ILE A 114 -13.44 -5.19 0.50
N SER A 115 -12.69 -4.22 0.00
CA SER A 115 -13.26 -3.04 -0.65
C SER A 115 -14.07 -3.41 -1.90
N SER A 116 -13.55 -4.30 -2.73
CA SER A 116 -14.23 -4.78 -3.92
C SER A 116 -15.58 -5.43 -3.60
N GLN A 117 -15.63 -6.26 -2.58
CA GLN A 117 -16.85 -6.93 -2.15
C GLN A 117 -17.87 -5.95 -1.54
N LYS A 118 -17.38 -5.02 -0.70
CA LYS A 118 -18.24 -4.08 0.02
C LYS A 118 -18.81 -2.99 -0.88
N ASN A 119 -18.05 -2.51 -1.83
CA ASN A 119 -18.41 -1.36 -2.68
C ASN A 119 -18.68 -1.74 -4.14
N ASN A 120 -18.68 -3.03 -4.45
CA ASN A 120 -19.03 -3.57 -5.77
C ASN A 120 -18.21 -2.94 -6.91
N HIS A 121 -16.91 -2.89 -6.76
CA HIS A 121 -15.98 -2.48 -7.82
C HIS A 121 -15.01 -3.61 -8.17
N PRO A 122 -14.43 -3.60 -9.38
CA PRO A 122 -13.39 -4.58 -9.73
C PRO A 122 -12.17 -4.47 -8.82
N ARG A 123 -11.46 -5.57 -8.64
CA ARG A 123 -10.22 -5.57 -7.85
C ARG A 123 -9.13 -4.83 -8.60
N PHE A 124 -8.56 -3.80 -7.96
CA PHE A 124 -7.50 -2.98 -8.58
C PHE A 124 -6.22 -3.76 -8.80
N LEU A 125 -5.94 -4.74 -7.93
CA LEU A 125 -4.74 -5.56 -8.03
C LEU A 125 -4.70 -6.50 -9.23
N ASN A 126 -5.86 -6.84 -9.83
CA ASN A 126 -5.89 -7.78 -10.95
C ASN A 126 -5.01 -7.34 -12.12
N ASN A 127 -4.85 -6.04 -12.34
CA ASN A 127 -4.09 -5.50 -13.45
C ASN A 127 -2.61 -5.23 -13.12
N ILE A 128 -2.28 -5.11 -11.83
CA ILE A 128 -0.95 -4.67 -11.42
C ILE A 128 -0.17 -5.69 -10.61
N GLN A 129 -0.81 -6.76 -10.14
CA GLN A 129 -0.16 -7.73 -9.24
C GLN A 129 1.08 -8.40 -9.83
N ASN A 130 1.13 -8.57 -11.15
CA ASN A 130 2.27 -9.20 -11.81
C ASN A 130 3.52 -8.31 -11.86
N PHE A 131 3.38 -7.03 -11.56
CA PHE A 131 4.49 -6.08 -11.52
C PHE A 131 5.19 -6.02 -10.17
N PHE A 132 4.62 -6.65 -9.12
CA PHE A 132 5.19 -6.57 -7.77
C PHE A 132 6.47 -7.39 -7.64
N VAL A 133 7.50 -6.75 -7.07
CA VAL A 133 8.78 -7.36 -6.75
C VAL A 133 9.09 -7.06 -5.29
N ASP A 134 9.32 -8.11 -4.50
CA ASP A 134 9.74 -7.97 -3.12
C ASP A 134 11.26 -7.78 -3.07
N ILE A 135 11.71 -6.58 -2.76
CA ILE A 135 13.15 -6.24 -2.70
C ILE A 135 13.85 -7.06 -1.61
N LYS A 136 13.17 -7.37 -0.52
CA LYS A 136 13.73 -8.17 0.57
C LYS A 136 14.15 -9.57 0.10
N GLU A 137 13.32 -10.22 -0.72
CA GLU A 137 13.66 -11.50 -1.33
C GLU A 137 14.88 -11.38 -2.24
N LYS A 138 14.95 -10.31 -3.04
CA LYS A 138 16.11 -10.04 -3.91
C LYS A 138 17.39 -9.87 -3.11
N TYR A 139 17.35 -9.15 -2.00
CA TYR A 139 18.52 -8.99 -1.13
C TYR A 139 18.96 -10.33 -0.53
N LEU A 140 18.04 -11.18 -0.14
CA LEU A 140 18.36 -12.50 0.39
C LEU A 140 19.02 -13.40 -0.68
N GLU A 141 18.56 -13.33 -1.95
CA GLU A 141 19.19 -14.05 -3.07
C GLU A 141 20.66 -13.65 -3.27
N TYR A 142 20.99 -12.36 -3.02
CA TYR A 142 22.37 -11.86 -3.13
C TYR A 142 23.17 -12.03 -1.84
N GLY A 143 22.64 -12.73 -0.83
CA GLY A 143 23.33 -12.97 0.44
C GLY A 143 23.40 -11.77 1.36
N VAL A 144 22.62 -10.73 1.10
CA VAL A 144 22.55 -9.55 1.97
C VAL A 144 21.63 -9.86 3.15
N LYS A 145 22.16 -9.72 4.36
CA LYS A 145 21.37 -9.86 5.58
C LYS A 145 20.73 -8.53 5.95
N CYS A 146 19.43 -8.58 6.18
CA CYS A 146 18.66 -7.42 6.65
C CYS A 146 18.60 -7.42 8.17
#